data_5ca2cab40a186bcf4b668dc1852b8c5b
#
_entry.id   5ca2cab40a186bcf4b668dc1852b8c5b
#
_cell.length_a   1.000
_cell.length_b   1.000
_cell.length_c   1.000
_cell.angle_alpha   90.00
_cell.angle_beta   90.00
_cell.angle_gamma   90.00
#
_symmetry.space_group_name_H-M   'P 1'
#
loop_
_entity.id
_entity.type
_entity.pdbx_description
1 polymer ?
#
loop_
_entity_poly.entity_id
_entity_poly.type
_entity_poly.pdbx_seq_one_letter_code
_entity_poly.pdbx_strand_id
1 'polypeptide(L)'
;SITIPQQVKIDLLRTARLSGFTNEFEFYKERWGMTDFDLPPASDAEVIFFWHNGLAPVKAEWGVNFVIDRRDNWVYFQNQELGINFPFSLESYDNKEKDGLASLEIFRVAFPRYLERPEYFQSASISVNKNEQPLFLLEDVNKIAFKSLQQRMHLEFSKALIRVALKKVTEHQVKKEDKTLGSVLGVINAITEKADTRNWQTLPHSIYYTRISLPPGQSTVTLNLKEGNRLTPHHFTYNLTQGQILFHTFTSLESRYPNYGAY
;
A
#
# COMPACT_ATOMS: atom_id res chain seq x y z
N SER A 1 12.59 0.40 5.48
CA SER A 1 11.82 0.27 6.74
C SER A 1 11.57 1.65 7.31
N ILE A 2 10.40 1.88 7.88
CA ILE A 2 10.10 3.09 8.65
C ILE A 2 10.80 2.97 9.99
N THR A 3 11.54 3.99 10.39
CA THR A 3 12.11 4.07 11.74
C THR A 3 11.00 4.41 12.71
N ILE A 4 10.77 3.57 13.73
CA ILE A 4 9.75 3.82 14.74
C ILE A 4 10.14 5.08 15.54
N PRO A 5 9.29 6.12 15.59
CA PRO A 5 9.56 7.33 16.35
C PRO A 5 9.77 7.02 17.84
N GLN A 6 10.67 7.77 18.49
CA GLN A 6 11.00 7.55 19.91
C GLN A 6 9.75 7.66 20.81
N GLN A 7 8.87 8.64 20.54
CA GLN A 7 7.64 8.80 21.29
C GLN A 7 6.72 7.58 21.20
N VAL A 8 6.61 6.94 20.03
CA VAL A 8 5.80 5.71 19.87
C VAL A 8 6.35 4.56 20.71
N LYS A 9 7.67 4.44 20.81
CA LYS A 9 8.31 3.44 21.70
C LYS A 9 7.95 3.69 23.16
N ILE A 10 8.04 4.95 23.60
CA ILE A 10 7.65 5.36 24.95
C ILE A 10 6.18 5.04 25.21
N ASP A 11 5.30 5.37 24.28
CA ASP A 11 3.85 5.12 24.39
C ASP A 11 3.53 3.63 24.47
N LEU A 12 4.22 2.81 23.69
CA LEU A 12 4.04 1.35 23.74
C LEU A 12 4.46 0.79 25.09
N LEU A 13 5.65 1.16 25.59
CA LEU A 13 6.12 0.72 26.91
C LEU A 13 5.18 1.20 28.03
N ARG A 14 4.74 2.47 27.99
CA ARG A 14 3.79 3.01 28.94
C ARG A 14 2.49 2.21 28.93
N THR A 15 1.92 1.97 27.75
CA THR A 15 0.65 1.24 27.61
C THR A 15 0.79 -0.19 28.08
N ALA A 16 1.85 -0.90 27.66
CA ALA A 16 2.10 -2.26 28.09
C ALA A 16 2.18 -2.38 29.62
N ARG A 17 2.92 -1.48 30.27
CA ARG A 17 3.04 -1.47 31.73
C ARG A 17 1.73 -1.18 32.45
N LEU A 18 0.99 -0.15 32.00
CA LEU A 18 -0.29 0.23 32.60
C LEU A 18 -1.39 -0.81 32.39
N SER A 19 -1.33 -1.58 31.32
CA SER A 19 -2.27 -2.65 31.00
C SER A 19 -1.88 -4.02 31.55
N GLY A 20 -0.75 -4.12 32.26
CA GLY A 20 -0.28 -5.36 32.87
C GLY A 20 0.38 -6.34 31.90
N PHE A 21 0.74 -5.92 30.68
CA PHE A 21 1.46 -6.72 29.69
C PHE A 21 2.97 -6.74 30.01
N THR A 22 3.33 -7.41 31.11
CA THR A 22 4.70 -7.40 31.63
C THR A 22 5.70 -8.02 30.69
N ASN A 23 5.35 -9.12 30.01
CA ASN A 23 6.24 -9.80 29.09
C ASN A 23 6.58 -8.94 27.87
N GLU A 24 5.58 -8.30 27.28
CA GLU A 24 5.73 -7.39 26.14
C GLU A 24 6.51 -6.13 26.56
N PHE A 25 6.25 -5.62 27.77
CA PHE A 25 6.99 -4.48 28.32
C PHE A 25 8.49 -4.80 28.41
N GLU A 26 8.88 -5.91 29.06
CA GLU A 26 10.29 -6.28 29.21
C GLU A 26 10.94 -6.61 27.86
N PHE A 27 10.23 -7.32 26.98
CA PHE A 27 10.72 -7.65 25.64
C PHE A 27 11.05 -6.40 24.82
N TYR A 28 10.15 -5.41 24.75
CA TYR A 28 10.40 -4.21 23.97
C TYR A 28 11.37 -3.25 24.63
N LYS A 29 11.39 -3.19 25.97
CA LYS A 29 12.34 -2.42 26.74
C LYS A 29 13.78 -2.86 26.45
N GLU A 30 14.03 -4.17 26.49
CA GLU A 30 15.33 -4.76 26.15
C GLU A 30 15.67 -4.56 24.66
N ARG A 31 14.74 -4.88 23.76
CA ARG A 31 14.92 -4.77 22.30
C ARG A 31 15.31 -3.37 21.84
N TRP A 32 14.85 -2.33 22.53
CA TRP A 32 15.13 -0.94 22.19
C TRP A 32 16.23 -0.31 23.03
N GLY A 33 16.84 -1.06 23.94
CA GLY A 33 17.90 -0.58 24.82
C GLY A 33 17.42 0.51 25.80
N MET A 34 16.13 0.47 26.19
CA MET A 34 15.52 1.45 27.10
C MET A 34 15.48 0.93 28.54
N THR A 35 16.63 0.42 29.03
CA THR A 35 16.74 -0.25 30.35
C THR A 35 16.33 0.63 31.51
N ASP A 36 16.59 1.93 31.42
CA ASP A 36 16.30 2.92 32.47
C ASP A 36 14.96 3.63 32.25
N PHE A 37 14.02 2.99 31.50
CA PHE A 37 12.71 3.57 31.24
C PHE A 37 11.85 3.58 32.49
N ASP A 38 11.50 4.78 32.93
CA ASP A 38 10.47 5.03 33.95
C ASP A 38 9.22 5.65 33.32
N LEU A 39 8.05 5.36 33.93
CA LEU A 39 6.81 5.99 33.51
C LEU A 39 6.87 7.49 33.79
N PRO A 40 6.63 8.36 32.79
CA PRO A 40 6.51 9.78 33.04
C PRO A 40 5.35 10.02 34.03
N PRO A 41 5.49 10.97 34.95
CA PRO A 41 4.44 11.29 35.90
C PRO A 41 3.19 11.77 35.18
N ALA A 42 2.01 11.30 35.58
CA ALA A 42 0.73 11.75 35.07
C ALA A 42 0.40 13.13 35.64
N SER A 43 0.88 14.22 35.05
CA SER A 43 0.67 15.57 35.54
C SER A 43 -0.32 16.40 34.75
N ASP A 44 -0.26 16.30 33.43
CA ASP A 44 -1.06 17.14 32.54
C ASP A 44 -2.07 16.29 31.73
N ALA A 45 -2.96 16.96 31.01
CA ALA A 45 -3.74 16.30 30.00
C ALA A 45 -2.88 16.11 28.75
N GLU A 46 -3.21 15.13 27.94
CA GLU A 46 -2.45 14.81 26.73
C GLU A 46 -3.39 14.66 25.53
N VAL A 47 -2.94 15.13 24.36
CA VAL A 47 -3.60 14.85 23.08
C VAL A 47 -2.67 14.00 22.23
N ILE A 48 -3.17 12.84 21.84
CA ILE A 48 -2.55 11.99 20.84
C ILE A 48 -3.14 12.41 19.50
N PHE A 49 -2.31 13.05 18.67
CA PHE A 49 -2.74 13.65 17.43
C PHE A 49 -2.27 12.82 16.24
N PHE A 50 -3.23 12.41 15.40
CA PHE A 50 -2.97 11.76 14.12
C PHE A 50 -3.31 12.69 12.97
N TRP A 51 -2.44 12.75 12.01
CA TRP A 51 -2.71 13.40 10.73
C TRP A 51 -2.69 12.36 9.61
N HIS A 52 -3.83 12.17 8.98
CA HIS A 52 -3.98 11.39 7.76
C HIS A 52 -3.71 12.28 6.56
N ASN A 53 -2.57 12.09 5.90
CA ASN A 53 -2.13 12.93 4.80
C ASN A 53 -2.41 12.28 3.45
N GLY A 54 -3.04 13.04 2.55
CA GLY A 54 -3.29 12.64 1.18
C GLY A 54 -4.15 11.39 1.03
N LEU A 55 -4.09 10.80 -0.14
CA LEU A 55 -4.87 9.62 -0.51
C LEU A 55 -3.96 8.48 -0.98
N ALA A 56 -4.30 7.26 -0.63
CA ALA A 56 -3.60 6.04 -1.03
C ALA A 56 -3.53 5.88 -2.56
N PRO A 57 -2.59 5.08 -3.09
CA PRO A 57 -2.39 4.94 -4.53
C PRO A 57 -3.63 4.37 -5.20
N VAL A 58 -3.86 4.71 -6.46
CA VAL A 58 -4.89 4.10 -7.28
C VAL A 58 -4.37 2.85 -7.96
N LYS A 59 -5.22 1.82 -8.04
CA LYS A 59 -4.90 0.61 -8.76
C LYS A 59 -5.35 0.75 -10.21
N ALA A 60 -4.41 0.70 -11.14
CA ALA A 60 -4.62 0.82 -12.57
C ALA A 60 -4.29 -0.49 -13.28
N GLU A 61 -4.72 -0.60 -14.52
CA GLU A 61 -4.35 -1.70 -15.38
C GLU A 61 -3.04 -1.42 -16.11
N TRP A 62 -2.23 -2.44 -16.25
CA TRP A 62 -1.02 -2.44 -17.02
C TRP A 62 -0.98 -3.67 -17.95
N GLY A 63 -0.94 -3.44 -19.25
CA GLY A 63 -0.86 -4.51 -20.24
C GLY A 63 0.59 -4.84 -20.58
N VAL A 64 0.97 -6.10 -20.38
CA VAL A 64 2.31 -6.60 -20.68
C VAL A 64 2.25 -7.60 -21.81
N ASN A 65 3.10 -7.42 -22.82
CA ASN A 65 3.27 -8.37 -23.91
C ASN A 65 4.37 -9.37 -23.55
N PHE A 66 4.08 -10.65 -23.69
CA PHE A 66 5.04 -11.72 -23.47
C PHE A 66 5.35 -12.44 -24.77
N VAL A 67 6.63 -12.76 -24.97
CA VAL A 67 7.10 -13.71 -25.97
C VAL A 67 7.24 -15.06 -25.26
N ILE A 68 6.83 -16.13 -25.94
CA ILE A 68 6.92 -17.48 -25.40
C ILE A 68 8.13 -18.18 -26.01
N ASP A 69 9.05 -18.60 -25.16
CA ASP A 69 10.13 -19.52 -25.50
C ASP A 69 9.82 -20.89 -24.88
N ARG A 70 10.00 -21.94 -25.69
CA ARG A 70 9.69 -23.31 -25.31
C ARG A 70 10.95 -24.13 -25.23
N ARG A 71 11.12 -24.86 -24.14
CA ARG A 71 12.21 -25.81 -23.96
C ARG A 71 11.68 -27.03 -23.24
N ASP A 72 11.60 -28.15 -23.96
CA ASP A 72 11.09 -29.42 -23.44
C ASP A 72 9.66 -29.28 -22.83
N ASN A 73 9.48 -29.64 -21.55
CA ASN A 73 8.22 -29.50 -20.81
C ASN A 73 8.05 -28.16 -20.10
N TRP A 74 8.83 -27.13 -20.50
CA TRP A 74 8.78 -25.81 -19.90
C TRP A 74 8.38 -24.75 -20.94
N VAL A 75 7.60 -23.78 -20.47
CA VAL A 75 7.29 -22.56 -21.22
C VAL A 75 7.87 -21.38 -20.43
N TYR A 76 8.60 -20.52 -21.13
CA TYR A 76 9.17 -19.31 -20.55
C TYR A 76 8.42 -18.10 -21.09
N PHE A 77 7.76 -17.38 -20.22
CA PHE A 77 7.12 -16.11 -20.54
C PHE A 77 8.13 -14.99 -20.36
N GLN A 78 8.54 -14.40 -21.46
CA GLN A 78 9.62 -13.40 -21.48
C GLN A 78 9.09 -12.03 -21.86
N ASN A 79 9.51 -11.01 -21.12
CA ASN A 79 9.42 -9.62 -21.53
C ASN A 79 10.79 -8.97 -21.30
N GLN A 80 11.48 -8.64 -22.39
CA GLN A 80 12.86 -8.10 -22.34
C GLN A 80 12.91 -6.68 -21.79
N GLU A 81 11.90 -5.85 -22.08
CA GLU A 81 11.83 -4.45 -21.62
C GLU A 81 11.75 -4.36 -20.09
N LEU A 82 11.05 -5.33 -19.49
CA LEU A 82 10.84 -5.38 -18.04
C LEU A 82 11.82 -6.33 -17.34
N GLY A 83 12.68 -7.01 -18.07
CA GLY A 83 13.58 -8.03 -17.51
C GLY A 83 12.85 -9.21 -16.88
N ILE A 84 11.61 -9.48 -17.32
CA ILE A 84 10.79 -10.56 -16.76
C ILE A 84 11.06 -11.84 -17.56
N ASN A 85 11.41 -12.92 -16.83
CA ASN A 85 11.48 -14.27 -17.34
C ASN A 85 10.80 -15.19 -16.33
N PHE A 86 9.60 -15.67 -16.68
CA PHE A 86 8.80 -16.50 -15.81
C PHE A 86 8.70 -17.92 -16.37
N PRO A 87 9.36 -18.92 -15.73
CA PRO A 87 9.26 -20.32 -16.13
C PRO A 87 7.93 -20.94 -15.67
N PHE A 88 7.33 -21.75 -16.52
CA PHE A 88 6.11 -22.47 -16.25
C PHE A 88 6.24 -23.94 -16.67
N SER A 89 6.02 -24.89 -15.75
CA SER A 89 6.09 -26.30 -16.03
C SER A 89 4.80 -26.80 -16.68
N LEU A 90 4.92 -27.58 -17.74
CA LEU A 90 3.81 -28.24 -18.43
C LEU A 90 3.52 -29.65 -17.91
N GLU A 91 4.26 -30.15 -16.92
CA GLU A 91 4.16 -31.55 -16.47
C GLU A 91 2.77 -31.92 -15.96
N SER A 92 2.08 -30.98 -15.31
CA SER A 92 0.75 -31.17 -14.73
C SER A 92 -0.42 -31.03 -15.71
N TYR A 93 -0.14 -30.74 -16.99
CA TYR A 93 -1.15 -30.46 -18.02
C TYR A 93 -1.34 -31.61 -18.97
N ASP A 94 -2.57 -31.79 -19.46
CA ASP A 94 -2.85 -32.82 -20.48
C ASP A 94 -2.29 -32.44 -21.86
N ASN A 95 -2.28 -33.37 -22.78
CA ASN A 95 -1.70 -33.18 -24.13
C ASN A 95 -2.44 -32.10 -24.92
N LYS A 96 -3.75 -31.91 -24.70
CA LYS A 96 -4.53 -30.87 -25.39
C LYS A 96 -4.20 -29.48 -24.90
N GLU A 97 -4.01 -29.35 -23.60
CA GLU A 97 -3.60 -28.11 -22.96
C GLU A 97 -2.16 -27.75 -23.36
N LYS A 98 -1.27 -28.74 -23.43
CA LYS A 98 0.11 -28.58 -23.92
C LYS A 98 0.14 -28.10 -25.36
N ASP A 99 -0.67 -28.66 -26.24
CA ASP A 99 -0.77 -28.26 -27.65
C ASP A 99 -1.34 -26.85 -27.80
N GLY A 100 -2.31 -26.48 -26.97
CA GLY A 100 -2.87 -25.13 -26.93
C GLY A 100 -1.85 -24.08 -26.49
N LEU A 101 -1.13 -24.35 -25.41
CA LEU A 101 -0.03 -23.52 -24.94
C LEU A 101 1.11 -23.48 -25.96
N ALA A 102 1.33 -24.61 -26.66
CA ALA A 102 2.32 -24.73 -27.71
C ALA A 102 2.06 -23.84 -28.93
N SER A 103 0.85 -23.41 -29.18
CA SER A 103 0.49 -22.55 -30.33
C SER A 103 0.68 -21.05 -30.08
N LEU A 104 0.98 -20.64 -28.84
CA LEU A 104 1.15 -19.23 -28.49
C LEU A 104 2.57 -18.74 -28.80
N GLU A 105 2.70 -17.65 -29.56
CA GLU A 105 3.98 -17.00 -29.82
C GLU A 105 4.14 -15.70 -29.03
N ILE A 106 3.14 -14.83 -29.14
CA ILE A 106 3.07 -13.56 -28.41
C ILE A 106 1.66 -13.40 -27.86
N PHE A 107 1.54 -12.96 -26.61
CA PHE A 107 0.25 -12.62 -26.04
C PHE A 107 0.35 -11.48 -25.03
N ARG A 108 -0.76 -10.75 -24.89
CA ARG A 108 -0.89 -9.66 -23.95
C ARG A 108 -1.66 -10.12 -22.73
N VAL A 109 -1.15 -9.79 -21.56
CA VAL A 109 -1.81 -10.01 -20.28
C VAL A 109 -1.97 -8.70 -19.54
N ALA A 110 -3.16 -8.47 -18.98
CA ALA A 110 -3.44 -7.32 -18.16
C ALA A 110 -3.16 -7.62 -16.69
N PHE A 111 -2.32 -6.79 -16.07
CA PHE A 111 -1.96 -6.88 -14.67
C PHE A 111 -2.39 -5.62 -13.91
N PRO A 112 -2.69 -5.74 -12.61
CA PRO A 112 -2.85 -4.56 -11.77
C PRO A 112 -1.49 -3.94 -11.46
N ARG A 113 -1.42 -2.61 -11.49
CA ARG A 113 -0.31 -1.82 -10.92
C ARG A 113 -0.85 -0.72 -10.03
N TYR A 114 -0.08 -0.29 -9.05
CA TYR A 114 -0.38 0.93 -8.32
C TYR A 114 0.25 2.14 -8.98
N LEU A 115 -0.51 3.22 -9.00
CA LEU A 115 -0.05 4.57 -9.36
C LEU A 115 -0.11 5.42 -8.10
N GLU A 116 1.03 5.96 -7.73
CA GLU A 116 1.13 6.86 -6.58
C GLU A 116 0.34 8.14 -6.83
N ARG A 117 -0.34 8.62 -5.80
CA ARG A 117 -0.87 9.98 -5.71
C ARG A 117 0.04 10.76 -4.78
N PRO A 118 1.00 11.54 -5.32
CA PRO A 118 1.98 12.22 -4.48
C PRO A 118 1.32 13.14 -3.46
N GLU A 119 1.92 13.22 -2.29
CA GLU A 119 1.45 14.06 -1.20
C GLU A 119 1.43 15.54 -1.61
N TYR A 120 0.38 16.26 -1.25
CA TYR A 120 0.28 17.69 -1.44
C TYR A 120 1.08 18.43 -0.35
N PHE A 121 0.88 18.04 0.91
CA PHE A 121 1.65 18.53 2.05
C PHE A 121 2.82 17.60 2.36
N GLN A 122 4.02 18.13 2.49
CA GLN A 122 5.25 17.35 2.71
C GLN A 122 5.55 17.08 4.18
N SER A 123 5.06 17.94 5.07
CA SER A 123 5.25 17.80 6.52
C SER A 123 4.22 18.59 7.30
N ALA A 124 4.12 18.33 8.58
CA ALA A 124 3.29 19.10 9.49
C ALA A 124 3.99 19.31 10.83
N SER A 125 3.61 20.36 11.53
CA SER A 125 4.01 20.64 12.90
C SER A 125 2.81 21.07 13.72
N ILE A 126 2.89 20.86 15.04
CA ILE A 126 1.90 21.37 16.00
C ILE A 126 2.54 22.45 16.86
N SER A 127 1.85 23.59 16.97
CA SER A 127 2.25 24.69 17.82
C SER A 127 1.30 24.84 19.00
N VAL A 128 1.88 24.91 20.20
CA VAL A 128 1.19 25.21 21.46
C VAL A 128 1.96 26.32 22.16
N ASN A 129 1.33 27.45 22.43
CA ASN A 129 1.97 28.60 23.14
C ASN A 129 3.34 28.97 22.55
N LYS A 130 3.49 29.04 21.21
CA LYS A 130 4.73 29.30 20.46
C LYS A 130 5.78 28.17 20.47
N ASN A 131 5.55 27.10 21.21
CA ASN A 131 6.39 25.90 21.09
C ASN A 131 5.90 25.08 19.95
N GLU A 132 6.77 24.77 19.02
CA GLU A 132 6.47 24.00 17.81
C GLU A 132 7.17 22.63 17.88
N GLN A 133 6.42 21.58 17.58
CA GLN A 133 6.95 20.22 17.46
C GLN A 133 6.49 19.55 16.18
N PRO A 134 7.34 18.75 15.53
CA PRO A 134 6.98 18.06 14.30
C PRO A 134 6.03 16.89 14.55
N LEU A 135 5.26 16.53 13.53
CA LEU A 135 4.63 15.22 13.45
C LEU A 135 5.59 14.22 12.80
N PHE A 136 5.62 13.01 13.34
CA PHE A 136 6.47 11.93 12.86
C PHE A 136 5.68 10.95 12.00
N LEU A 137 6.26 10.48 10.91
CA LEU A 137 5.65 9.43 10.09
C LEU A 137 5.50 8.16 10.91
N LEU A 138 4.27 7.75 11.14
CA LEU A 138 3.92 6.50 11.83
C LEU A 138 3.75 5.35 10.85
N GLU A 139 3.04 5.59 9.74
CA GLU A 139 2.78 4.58 8.73
C GLU A 139 2.74 5.17 7.32
N ASP A 140 3.30 4.44 6.36
CA ASP A 140 3.31 4.77 4.94
C ASP A 140 2.45 3.74 4.20
N VAL A 141 1.16 4.04 4.08
CA VAL A 141 0.19 3.13 3.45
C VAL A 141 0.50 2.96 1.97
N ASN A 142 1.07 3.98 1.33
CA ASN A 142 1.52 3.92 -0.06
C ASN A 142 2.59 2.82 -0.23
N LYS A 143 3.64 2.82 0.59
CA LYS A 143 4.68 1.78 0.57
C LYS A 143 4.14 0.39 0.87
N ILE A 144 3.18 0.27 1.81
CA ILE A 144 2.54 -1.01 2.13
C ILE A 144 1.81 -1.54 0.91
N ALA A 145 1.03 -0.70 0.21
CA ALA A 145 0.29 -1.09 -0.98
C ALA A 145 1.23 -1.62 -2.07
N PHE A 146 2.29 -0.87 -2.40
CA PHE A 146 3.28 -1.28 -3.41
C PHE A 146 3.98 -2.58 -3.02
N LYS A 147 4.46 -2.70 -1.78
CA LYS A 147 5.14 -3.91 -1.29
C LYS A 147 4.22 -5.13 -1.29
N SER A 148 2.97 -4.96 -0.87
CA SER A 148 1.97 -6.02 -0.87
C SER A 148 1.68 -6.53 -2.29
N LEU A 149 1.55 -5.61 -3.25
CA LEU A 149 1.37 -6.00 -4.66
C LEU A 149 2.61 -6.70 -5.20
N GLN A 150 3.81 -6.18 -4.93
CA GLN A 150 5.07 -6.80 -5.35
C GLN A 150 5.22 -8.22 -4.82
N GLN A 151 4.90 -8.47 -3.56
CA GLN A 151 4.96 -9.81 -2.96
C GLN A 151 3.96 -10.80 -3.58
N ARG A 152 2.82 -10.30 -4.07
CA ARG A 152 1.79 -11.11 -4.73
C ARG A 152 1.98 -11.23 -6.23
N MET A 153 2.90 -10.47 -6.81
CA MET A 153 3.06 -10.37 -8.26
C MET A 153 3.23 -11.76 -8.91
N HIS A 154 4.08 -12.62 -8.37
CA HIS A 154 4.28 -13.98 -8.91
C HIS A 154 2.98 -14.80 -8.95
N LEU A 155 2.15 -14.68 -7.92
CA LEU A 155 0.86 -15.38 -7.87
C LEU A 155 -0.15 -14.78 -8.87
N GLU A 156 -0.21 -13.46 -8.96
CA GLU A 156 -1.08 -12.77 -9.92
C GLU A 156 -0.67 -13.05 -11.37
N PHE A 157 0.63 -13.05 -11.65
CA PHE A 157 1.18 -13.45 -12.95
C PHE A 157 0.78 -14.88 -13.29
N SER A 158 1.02 -15.84 -12.39
CA SER A 158 0.69 -17.25 -12.63
C SER A 158 -0.80 -17.44 -12.93
N LYS A 159 -1.68 -16.83 -12.15
CA LYS A 159 -3.13 -16.91 -12.35
C LYS A 159 -3.57 -16.30 -13.69
N ALA A 160 -3.03 -15.15 -14.05
CA ALA A 160 -3.36 -14.48 -15.30
C ALA A 160 -2.86 -15.30 -16.49
N LEU A 161 -1.63 -15.82 -16.46
CA LEU A 161 -1.06 -16.66 -17.50
C LEU A 161 -1.85 -17.94 -17.72
N ILE A 162 -2.21 -18.65 -16.64
CA ILE A 162 -3.04 -19.87 -16.72
C ILE A 162 -4.39 -19.56 -17.35
N ARG A 163 -5.03 -18.47 -16.95
CA ARG A 163 -6.33 -18.06 -17.49
C ARG A 163 -6.26 -17.80 -18.99
N VAL A 164 -5.25 -17.07 -19.45
CA VAL A 164 -5.04 -16.80 -20.89
C VAL A 164 -4.79 -18.10 -21.64
N ALA A 165 -3.93 -18.97 -21.11
CA ALA A 165 -3.61 -20.25 -21.71
C ALA A 165 -4.87 -21.13 -21.89
N LEU A 166 -5.69 -21.27 -20.86
CA LEU A 166 -6.92 -22.05 -20.91
C LEU A 166 -7.95 -21.48 -21.91
N LYS A 167 -8.07 -20.15 -21.97
CA LYS A 167 -8.92 -19.50 -22.99
C LYS A 167 -8.47 -19.83 -24.41
N LYS A 168 -7.16 -19.77 -24.68
CA LYS A 168 -6.62 -20.07 -26.02
C LYS A 168 -6.83 -21.53 -26.40
N VAL A 169 -6.72 -22.45 -25.47
CA VAL A 169 -7.06 -23.88 -25.72
C VAL A 169 -8.52 -24.03 -26.13
N THR A 170 -9.44 -23.37 -25.42
CA THR A 170 -10.87 -23.41 -25.73
C THR A 170 -11.17 -22.78 -27.10
N GLU A 171 -10.56 -21.65 -27.45
CA GLU A 171 -10.70 -21.02 -28.77
C GLU A 171 -10.21 -21.92 -29.90
N HIS A 172 -9.11 -22.64 -29.69
CA HIS A 172 -8.56 -23.56 -30.70
C HIS A 172 -9.48 -24.76 -30.94
N GLN A 173 -10.12 -25.29 -29.92
CA GLN A 173 -11.10 -26.37 -30.04
C GLN A 173 -12.35 -25.91 -30.79
N VAL A 174 -12.91 -24.75 -30.46
CA VAL A 174 -14.10 -24.19 -31.13
C VAL A 174 -13.79 -23.87 -32.61
N LYS A 175 -12.61 -23.36 -32.94
CA LYS A 175 -12.19 -23.11 -34.34
C LYS A 175 -12.08 -24.39 -35.18
N LYS A 176 -11.81 -25.54 -34.54
CA LYS A 176 -11.80 -26.83 -35.22
C LYS A 176 -13.21 -27.32 -35.57
N GLU A 177 -14.19 -27.00 -34.74
CA GLU A 177 -15.59 -27.41 -34.91
C GLU A 177 -16.39 -26.42 -35.76
N ASP A 178 -16.17 -25.10 -35.57
CA ASP A 178 -16.83 -24.06 -36.38
C ASP A 178 -15.93 -22.82 -36.51
N LYS A 179 -15.46 -22.54 -37.72
CA LYS A 179 -14.56 -21.42 -38.05
C LYS A 179 -15.17 -20.03 -37.73
N THR A 180 -16.48 -19.90 -37.83
CA THR A 180 -17.17 -18.61 -37.65
C THR A 180 -17.30 -18.28 -36.16
N LEU A 181 -17.69 -19.24 -35.35
CA LEU A 181 -17.81 -19.09 -33.89
C LEU A 181 -16.44 -18.87 -33.23
N GLY A 182 -15.40 -19.57 -33.67
CA GLY A 182 -14.05 -19.42 -33.13
C GLY A 182 -13.46 -18.02 -33.33
N SER A 183 -13.76 -17.33 -34.43
CA SER A 183 -13.30 -15.96 -34.69
C SER A 183 -13.99 -14.94 -33.80
N VAL A 184 -15.31 -15.08 -33.61
CA VAL A 184 -16.10 -14.20 -32.73
C VAL A 184 -15.70 -14.35 -31.26
N LEU A 185 -15.50 -15.59 -30.78
CA LEU A 185 -15.02 -15.85 -29.42
C LEU A 185 -13.60 -15.30 -29.19
N GLY A 186 -12.70 -15.39 -30.17
CA GLY A 186 -11.36 -14.82 -30.09
C GLY A 186 -11.36 -13.31 -29.91
N VAL A 187 -12.22 -12.58 -30.60
CA VAL A 187 -12.38 -11.13 -30.47
C VAL A 187 -12.98 -10.76 -29.11
N ILE A 188 -14.03 -11.46 -28.68
CA ILE A 188 -14.68 -11.20 -27.38
C ILE A 188 -13.70 -11.46 -26.23
N ASN A 189 -12.93 -12.54 -26.27
CA ASN A 189 -11.97 -12.88 -25.23
C ASN A 189 -10.80 -11.88 -25.15
N ALA A 190 -10.33 -11.37 -26.29
CA ALA A 190 -9.28 -10.33 -26.32
C ALA A 190 -9.75 -9.00 -25.69
N ILE A 191 -11.04 -8.67 -25.83
CA ILE A 191 -11.63 -7.42 -25.29
C ILE A 191 -11.96 -7.54 -23.80
N THR A 192 -12.24 -8.75 -23.28
CA THR A 192 -12.74 -8.95 -21.91
C THR A 192 -11.65 -9.16 -20.86
N GLU A 193 -10.38 -9.27 -21.25
CA GLU A 193 -9.31 -9.48 -20.29
C GLU A 193 -8.92 -8.15 -19.65
N LYS A 194 -9.38 -7.94 -18.42
CA LYS A 194 -9.08 -6.76 -17.59
C LYS A 194 -8.47 -7.19 -16.27
N ALA A 195 -7.53 -6.39 -15.80
CA ALA A 195 -7.00 -6.56 -14.44
C ALA A 195 -8.05 -6.15 -13.38
N ASP A 196 -7.99 -6.76 -12.21
CA ASP A 196 -8.79 -6.30 -11.06
C ASP A 196 -8.17 -5.01 -10.50
N THR A 197 -8.76 -3.88 -10.85
CA THR A 197 -8.33 -2.53 -10.43
C THR A 197 -9.05 -2.02 -9.20
N ARG A 198 -9.89 -2.84 -8.55
CA ARG A 198 -10.58 -2.44 -7.31
C ARG A 198 -9.58 -2.27 -6.18
N ASN A 199 -9.66 -1.14 -5.49
CA ASN A 199 -8.92 -0.86 -4.27
C ASN A 199 -9.63 0.18 -3.42
N TRP A 200 -9.24 0.25 -2.15
CA TRP A 200 -9.78 1.25 -1.23
C TRP A 200 -9.04 2.58 -1.41
N GLN A 201 -9.61 3.49 -2.19
CA GLN A 201 -8.98 4.73 -2.63
C GLN A 201 -9.07 5.88 -1.61
N THR A 202 -9.84 5.71 -0.54
CA THR A 202 -10.02 6.73 0.52
C THR A 202 -9.14 6.52 1.74
N LEU A 203 -8.27 5.50 1.73
CA LEU A 203 -7.22 5.38 2.71
C LEU A 203 -6.25 6.55 2.58
N PRO A 204 -5.61 7.01 3.67
CA PRO A 204 -4.56 8.02 3.58
C PRO A 204 -3.33 7.48 2.86
N HIS A 205 -2.55 8.38 2.23
CA HIS A 205 -1.22 8.05 1.72
C HIS A 205 -0.27 7.72 2.86
N SER A 206 -0.27 8.58 3.89
CA SER A 206 0.59 8.47 5.06
C SER A 206 -0.16 8.87 6.34
N ILE A 207 0.22 8.26 7.45
CA ILE A 207 -0.28 8.59 8.78
C ILE A 207 0.87 9.15 9.60
N TYR A 208 0.71 10.37 10.07
CA TYR A 208 1.64 11.04 10.96
C TYR A 208 1.08 11.09 12.37
N TYR A 209 1.97 11.21 13.34
CA TYR A 209 1.66 11.11 14.75
C TYR A 209 2.51 12.10 15.56
N THR A 210 1.89 12.66 16.60
CA THR A 210 2.59 13.31 17.69
C THR A 210 1.77 13.23 18.97
N ARG A 211 2.42 13.41 20.11
CA ARG A 211 1.80 13.52 21.43
C ARG A 211 2.12 14.89 22.02
N ILE A 212 1.13 15.60 22.45
CA ILE A 212 1.24 16.93 23.06
C ILE A 212 0.68 16.91 24.47
N SER A 213 1.43 17.49 25.41
CA SER A 213 0.99 17.74 26.79
C SER A 213 0.34 19.11 26.85
N LEU A 214 -0.82 19.21 27.46
CA LEU A 214 -1.60 20.43 27.61
C LEU A 214 -2.05 20.60 29.06
N PRO A 215 -2.06 21.83 29.60
CA PRO A 215 -2.61 22.08 30.92
C PRO A 215 -4.10 21.74 30.94
N PRO A 216 -4.65 21.32 32.07
CA PRO A 216 -6.09 21.20 32.27
C PRO A 216 -6.81 22.51 31.97
N GLY A 217 -8.03 22.40 31.43
CA GLY A 217 -8.83 23.53 30.97
C GLY A 217 -8.80 23.74 29.49
N GLN A 218 -9.05 24.95 29.03
CA GLN A 218 -9.14 25.28 27.62
C GLN A 218 -7.75 25.59 27.02
N SER A 219 -7.38 24.86 25.98
CA SER A 219 -6.14 25.05 25.26
C SER A 219 -6.40 25.09 23.76
N THR A 220 -5.71 25.97 23.04
CA THR A 220 -5.75 26.02 21.57
C THR A 220 -4.43 25.54 20.99
N VAL A 221 -4.54 24.64 20.03
CA VAL A 221 -3.43 24.01 19.32
C VAL A 221 -3.54 24.36 17.83
N THR A 222 -2.42 24.68 17.20
CA THR A 222 -2.39 24.97 15.75
C THR A 222 -1.60 23.90 15.04
N LEU A 223 -2.25 23.20 14.11
CA LEU A 223 -1.60 22.33 13.14
C LEU A 223 -1.19 23.16 11.94
N ASN A 224 0.09 23.19 11.62
CA ASN A 224 0.66 23.87 10.46
C ASN A 224 1.01 22.82 9.39
N LEU A 225 0.27 22.78 8.29
CA LEU A 225 0.57 21.92 7.14
C LEU A 225 1.51 22.68 6.18
N LYS A 226 2.57 22.00 5.72
CA LYS A 226 3.61 22.61 4.86
C LYS A 226 3.51 22.12 3.43
N GLU A 227 3.36 23.09 2.50
CA GLU A 227 3.50 22.90 1.06
C GLU A 227 4.61 23.80 0.54
N GLY A 228 5.77 23.25 0.19
CA GLY A 228 6.95 24.02 -0.16
C GLY A 228 7.32 25.04 0.94
N ASN A 229 7.17 26.34 0.64
CA ASN A 229 7.38 27.43 1.61
C ASN A 229 6.08 27.94 2.27
N ARG A 230 4.93 27.43 1.85
CA ARG A 230 3.63 27.84 2.39
C ARG A 230 3.25 27.00 3.58
N LEU A 231 2.73 27.67 4.63
CA LEU A 231 2.10 27.04 5.78
C LEU A 231 0.60 27.29 5.76
N THR A 232 -0.18 26.25 5.97
CA THR A 232 -1.63 26.30 6.09
C THR A 232 -2.01 25.95 7.53
N PRO A 233 -2.43 26.91 8.36
CA PRO A 233 -2.77 26.64 9.76
C PRO A 233 -4.20 26.12 9.92
N HIS A 234 -4.38 25.16 10.84
CA HIS A 234 -5.66 24.68 11.30
C HIS A 234 -5.68 24.76 12.84
N HIS A 235 -6.72 25.38 13.39
CA HIS A 235 -6.82 25.61 14.84
C HIS A 235 -7.80 24.65 15.48
N PHE A 236 -7.39 24.04 16.59
CA PHE A 236 -8.21 23.14 17.39
C PHE A 236 -8.23 23.62 18.84
N THR A 237 -9.41 23.66 19.44
CA THR A 237 -9.59 24.03 20.83
C THR A 237 -10.07 22.83 21.62
N TYR A 238 -9.36 22.51 22.68
CA TYR A 238 -9.66 21.40 23.59
C TYR A 238 -10.01 21.94 24.96
N ASN A 239 -10.96 21.28 25.65
CA ASN A 239 -11.23 21.50 27.04
C ASN A 239 -10.97 20.19 27.79
N LEU A 240 -9.83 20.10 28.48
CA LEU A 240 -9.30 18.86 29.02
C LEU A 240 -9.29 18.89 30.54
N THR A 241 -9.52 17.72 31.14
CA THR A 241 -9.36 17.51 32.56
C THR A 241 -7.97 16.95 32.86
N GLN A 242 -7.51 17.12 34.12
CA GLN A 242 -6.20 16.59 34.54
C GLN A 242 -6.09 15.08 34.30
N GLY A 243 -4.98 14.64 33.73
CA GLY A 243 -4.70 13.24 33.39
C GLY A 243 -5.51 12.67 32.24
N GLN A 244 -6.35 13.48 31.58
CA GLN A 244 -7.13 13.05 30.42
C GLN A 244 -6.22 12.80 29.21
N ILE A 245 -6.45 11.69 28.49
CA ILE A 245 -5.84 11.41 27.21
C ILE A 245 -6.93 11.51 26.13
N LEU A 246 -6.76 12.44 25.19
CA LEU A 246 -7.66 12.64 24.06
C LEU A 246 -6.99 12.17 22.76
N PHE A 247 -7.71 11.41 21.94
CA PHE A 247 -7.30 11.07 20.60
C PHE A 247 -7.97 12.00 19.61
N HIS A 248 -7.18 12.65 18.76
CA HIS A 248 -7.68 13.50 17.69
C HIS A 248 -7.11 13.06 16.35
N THR A 249 -7.96 12.95 15.34
CA THR A 249 -7.55 12.65 13.97
C THR A 249 -7.98 13.78 13.06
N PHE A 250 -7.02 14.34 12.35
CA PHE A 250 -7.25 15.29 11.27
C PHE A 250 -6.90 14.65 9.93
N THR A 251 -7.72 14.85 8.91
CA THR A 251 -7.52 14.29 7.58
C THR A 251 -7.45 15.40 6.54
N SER A 252 -6.34 15.46 5.80
CA SER A 252 -6.20 16.27 4.59
C SER A 252 -6.31 15.33 3.38
N LEU A 253 -7.30 15.57 2.51
CA LEU A 253 -7.54 14.73 1.33
C LEU A 253 -6.78 15.21 0.09
N GLU A 254 -6.11 16.35 0.19
CA GLU A 254 -5.34 16.94 -0.87
C GLU A 254 -4.21 16.03 -1.30
N SER A 255 -4.23 15.65 -2.56
CA SER A 255 -3.22 14.82 -3.22
C SER A 255 -2.97 15.37 -4.61
N ARG A 256 -1.77 15.17 -5.11
CA ARG A 256 -1.46 15.48 -6.51
C ARG A 256 -2.01 14.39 -7.41
N TYR A 257 -2.24 14.72 -8.67
CA TYR A 257 -2.71 13.74 -9.64
C TYR A 257 -1.69 12.62 -9.82
N PRO A 258 -2.16 11.38 -10.00
CA PRO A 258 -1.29 10.26 -10.30
C PRO A 258 -0.49 10.54 -11.57
N ASN A 259 0.80 10.24 -11.54
CA ASN A 259 1.62 10.27 -12.73
C ASN A 259 1.36 8.98 -13.54
N TYR A 260 0.63 9.11 -14.64
CA TYR A 260 0.37 8.01 -15.58
C TYR A 260 1.54 7.76 -16.53
N GLY A 261 2.71 8.40 -16.31
CA GLY A 261 3.89 8.40 -17.15
C GLY A 261 3.98 7.23 -18.12
N ALA A 262 4.28 7.53 -19.35
CA ALA A 262 4.53 6.54 -20.39
C ALA A 262 5.70 5.62 -19.95
N TYR A 263 5.42 4.34 -19.89
CA TYR A 263 6.43 3.29 -19.91
C TYR A 263 6.37 2.60 -21.27
#